data_09fdeabc947c89bcbd0097112aa6c3c0
#
_entry.id   09fdeabc947c89bcbd0097112aa6c3c0
#
_cell.length_a   1.000
_cell.length_b   1.000
_cell.length_c   1.000
_cell.angle_alpha   90.00
_cell.angle_beta   90.00
_cell.angle_gamma   90.00
#
_symmetry.space_group_name_H-M   'P 1'
#
loop_
_entity.id
_entity.type
_entity.pdbx_description
1 polymer ?
#
loop_
_entity_poly.entity_id
_entity_poly.type
_entity_poly.pdbx_seq_one_letter_code
_entity_poly.pdbx_strand_id
1 'polypeptide(L)'
;GHARIAREGDKFSYNYRAHLFEGNAWALYSWRTGGFSMSVAGELGYSSMYREGLWRKGLFPNNSKGDSKTLDYLTYTAKGNFGYKFSRAHSLEANVAVMQQAPKFATAFVSPRTRNTTTPGLKAEKIFGVDLTYNLNLPYVKARVSGYYTSVADQSKVISYYDDTQSSFTNFAMSGIDKRHYGLELGLSVPVWNGLSVVGALSWGDYTYTSNPDFVQTVDNVDKIVLRDKVSWDGYHVESTPQLALNVGLDYRGPQNWFASVNFNYYDDLY
;
A
#
# COMPACT_ATOMS: atom_id res chain seq x y z
N GLY A 1 -0.40 41.49 -12.33
CA GLY A 1 -1.38 40.55 -12.81
C GLY A 1 -2.71 41.24 -12.99
N HIS A 2 -3.40 40.99 -14.08
CA HIS A 2 -4.75 41.53 -14.27
C HIS A 2 -5.71 40.83 -13.32
N ALA A 3 -6.52 41.58 -12.57
CA ALA A 3 -7.61 41.05 -11.78
C ALA A 3 -8.60 40.37 -12.72
N ARG A 4 -8.88 39.10 -12.47
CA ARG A 4 -9.88 38.31 -13.18
C ARG A 4 -11.08 38.08 -12.26
N ILE A 5 -12.27 38.41 -12.72
CA ILE A 5 -13.49 38.03 -12.04
C ILE A 5 -13.78 36.57 -12.41
N ALA A 6 -13.71 35.67 -11.43
CA ALA A 6 -14.11 34.27 -11.60
C ALA A 6 -15.64 34.15 -11.49
N ARG A 7 -16.27 33.43 -12.42
CA ARG A 7 -17.70 33.09 -12.42
C ARG A 7 -17.86 31.62 -12.07
N GLU A 8 -19.08 31.19 -11.78
CA GLU A 8 -19.41 29.79 -11.58
C GLU A 8 -18.95 28.94 -12.79
N GLY A 9 -18.26 27.83 -12.53
CA GLY A 9 -17.63 26.97 -13.56
C GLY A 9 -16.23 27.41 -14.01
N ASP A 10 -15.76 28.58 -13.63
CA ASP A 10 -14.39 29.02 -13.94
C ASP A 10 -13.35 28.31 -13.08
N LYS A 11 -12.25 27.88 -13.70
CA LYS A 11 -11.11 27.34 -12.98
C LYS A 11 -10.47 28.44 -12.14
N PHE A 12 -10.23 28.13 -10.84
CA PHE A 12 -9.70 29.05 -9.87
C PHE A 12 -8.43 28.49 -9.20
N SER A 13 -7.53 29.36 -8.77
CA SER A 13 -6.31 29.09 -7.99
C SER A 13 -5.23 28.28 -8.73
N TYR A 14 -5.49 27.10 -9.28
CA TYR A 14 -4.52 26.30 -10.02
C TYR A 14 -5.17 25.60 -11.22
N ASN A 15 -4.35 25.26 -12.20
CA ASN A 15 -4.77 24.48 -13.36
C ASN A 15 -3.58 23.70 -13.90
N TYR A 16 -3.65 22.39 -13.83
CA TYR A 16 -2.65 21.47 -14.36
C TYR A 16 -3.30 20.17 -14.84
N ARG A 17 -2.58 19.43 -15.66
CA ARG A 17 -2.93 18.05 -16.07
C ARG A 17 -1.85 17.10 -15.57
N ALA A 18 -2.27 15.92 -15.15
CA ALA A 18 -1.40 14.77 -14.96
C ALA A 18 -1.47 13.92 -16.23
N HIS A 19 -0.32 13.67 -16.83
CA HIS A 19 -0.18 12.76 -17.96
C HIS A 19 0.46 11.48 -17.42
N LEU A 20 -0.25 10.35 -17.57
CA LEU A 20 0.21 9.03 -17.16
C LEU A 20 0.04 8.09 -18.34
N PHE A 21 1.08 7.35 -18.60
CA PHE A 21 1.08 6.23 -19.54
C PHE A 21 1.56 4.99 -18.81
N GLU A 22 0.80 3.90 -18.91
CA GLU A 22 1.17 2.60 -18.36
C GLU A 22 0.88 1.55 -19.41
N GLY A 23 1.86 0.68 -19.63
CA GLY A 23 1.74 -0.47 -20.50
C GLY A 23 2.43 -1.66 -19.86
N ASN A 24 1.79 -2.83 -19.89
CA ASN A 24 2.35 -4.05 -19.35
C ASN A 24 1.98 -5.26 -20.19
N ALA A 25 2.79 -6.31 -20.05
CA ALA A 25 2.53 -7.64 -20.58
C ALA A 25 2.77 -8.64 -19.47
N TRP A 26 1.90 -9.61 -19.35
CA TRP A 26 1.99 -10.63 -18.31
C TRP A 26 1.72 -12.02 -18.86
N ALA A 27 2.22 -13.03 -18.15
CA ALA A 27 1.98 -14.44 -18.41
C ALA A 27 1.77 -15.18 -17.10
N LEU A 28 0.88 -16.15 -17.13
CA LEU A 28 0.59 -17.06 -16.01
C LEU A 28 0.71 -18.51 -16.52
N TYR A 29 1.43 -19.33 -15.79
CA TYR A 29 1.47 -20.77 -15.96
C TYR A 29 0.97 -21.46 -14.69
N SER A 30 0.06 -22.42 -14.84
CA SER A 30 -0.43 -23.22 -13.74
C SER A 30 -0.31 -24.71 -14.07
N TRP A 31 0.17 -25.47 -13.10
CA TRP A 31 0.34 -26.91 -13.22
C TRP A 31 -0.15 -27.62 -11.97
N ARG A 32 -0.75 -28.78 -12.17
CA ARG A 32 -1.25 -29.63 -11.08
C ARG A 32 -1.01 -31.09 -11.41
N THR A 33 -0.46 -31.84 -10.44
CA THR A 33 -0.28 -33.29 -10.56
C THR A 33 -0.34 -33.92 -9.17
N GLY A 34 -1.15 -34.98 -9.04
CA GLY A 34 -1.36 -35.63 -7.74
C GLY A 34 -1.79 -34.65 -6.66
N GLY A 35 -1.05 -34.58 -5.56
CA GLY A 35 -1.26 -33.63 -4.47
C GLY A 35 -0.59 -32.26 -4.67
N PHE A 36 0.27 -32.13 -5.68
CA PHE A 36 1.03 -30.90 -5.92
C PHE A 36 0.29 -29.95 -6.88
N SER A 37 0.34 -28.67 -6.57
CA SER A 37 -0.13 -27.57 -7.43
C SER A 37 0.90 -26.44 -7.45
N MET A 38 1.08 -25.82 -8.60
CA MET A 38 1.97 -24.68 -8.81
C MET A 38 1.30 -23.68 -9.74
N SER A 39 1.45 -22.40 -9.42
CA SER A 39 1.15 -21.30 -10.34
C SER A 39 2.29 -20.30 -10.27
N VAL A 40 2.82 -19.93 -11.42
CA VAL A 40 3.83 -18.86 -11.54
C VAL A 40 3.34 -17.81 -12.52
N ALA A 41 3.50 -16.54 -12.14
CA ALA A 41 3.12 -15.41 -12.97
C ALA A 41 4.29 -14.44 -13.07
N GLY A 42 4.46 -13.86 -14.24
CA GLY A 42 5.41 -12.79 -14.50
C GLY A 42 4.74 -11.66 -15.24
N GLU A 43 5.09 -10.43 -14.90
CA GLU A 43 4.66 -9.21 -15.57
C GLU A 43 5.87 -8.30 -15.76
N LEU A 44 5.95 -7.69 -16.92
CA LEU A 44 6.88 -6.61 -17.24
C LEU A 44 6.08 -5.43 -17.77
N GLY A 45 6.40 -4.25 -17.28
CA GLY A 45 5.69 -3.03 -17.66
C GLY A 45 6.61 -1.82 -17.68
N TYR A 46 6.06 -0.77 -18.25
CA TYR A 46 6.67 0.54 -18.30
C TYR A 46 5.63 1.58 -17.89
N SER A 47 6.03 2.49 -17.01
CA SER A 47 5.21 3.61 -16.56
C SER A 47 5.95 4.91 -16.80
N SER A 48 5.27 5.87 -17.39
CA SER A 48 5.77 7.21 -17.67
C SER A 48 4.78 8.24 -17.19
N MET A 49 5.26 9.26 -16.49
CA MET A 49 4.37 10.32 -16.01
C MET A 49 5.05 11.68 -16.06
N TYR A 50 4.25 12.71 -16.32
CA TYR A 50 4.67 14.10 -16.17
C TYR A 50 3.47 14.99 -15.81
N ARG A 51 3.79 16.18 -15.30
CA ARG A 51 2.83 17.23 -15.01
C ARG A 51 2.89 18.30 -16.08
N GLU A 52 1.74 18.69 -16.65
CA GLU A 52 1.60 19.86 -17.51
C GLU A 52 0.92 21.00 -16.74
N GLY A 53 1.65 22.04 -16.43
CA GLY A 53 1.11 23.25 -15.84
C GLY A 53 0.46 24.15 -16.87
N LEU A 54 -0.85 24.40 -16.77
CA LEU A 54 -1.59 25.23 -17.72
C LEU A 54 -1.57 26.71 -17.36
N TRP A 55 -1.25 27.03 -16.09
CA TRP A 55 -1.13 28.42 -15.63
C TRP A 55 0.25 28.70 -15.05
N ARG A 56 0.73 29.94 -15.32
CA ARG A 56 1.93 30.45 -14.69
C ARG A 56 1.59 30.97 -13.30
N LYS A 57 2.23 30.43 -12.29
CA LYS A 57 2.15 30.91 -10.92
C LYS A 57 3.17 32.04 -10.67
N GLY A 58 2.74 33.12 -10.02
CA GLY A 58 3.60 34.28 -9.82
C GLY A 58 4.89 34.00 -9.06
N LEU A 59 4.84 33.15 -8.04
CA LEU A 59 6.00 32.72 -7.26
C LEU A 59 6.87 31.66 -7.97
N PHE A 60 6.33 30.98 -8.98
CA PHE A 60 7.04 29.93 -9.72
C PHE A 60 6.99 30.22 -11.24
N PRO A 61 7.42 31.43 -11.69
CA PRO A 61 7.18 31.87 -13.08
C PRO A 61 7.84 30.95 -14.12
N ASN A 62 8.96 30.31 -13.76
CA ASN A 62 9.75 29.45 -14.63
C ASN A 62 9.60 27.96 -14.31
N ASN A 63 8.76 27.58 -13.33
CA ASN A 63 8.62 26.21 -12.85
C ASN A 63 7.16 25.81 -12.56
N SER A 64 6.21 26.44 -13.23
CA SER A 64 4.78 26.16 -12.98
C SER A 64 3.97 25.96 -14.24
N LYS A 65 4.30 26.63 -15.36
CA LYS A 65 3.64 26.50 -16.66
C LYS A 65 4.50 25.64 -17.58
N GLY A 66 3.83 24.80 -18.40
CA GLY A 66 4.47 23.83 -19.26
C GLY A 66 4.78 22.51 -18.56
N ASP A 67 5.52 21.66 -19.23
CA ASP A 67 5.77 20.30 -18.81
C ASP A 67 6.85 20.25 -17.72
N SER A 68 6.64 19.35 -16.79
CA SER A 68 7.68 18.93 -15.85
C SER A 68 8.68 17.99 -16.53
N LYS A 69 9.73 17.62 -15.81
CA LYS A 69 10.53 16.45 -16.18
C LYS A 69 9.61 15.23 -16.25
N THR A 70 9.78 14.43 -17.31
CA THR A 70 9.16 13.10 -17.42
C THR A 70 9.85 12.15 -16.46
N LEU A 71 9.05 11.33 -15.78
CA LEU A 71 9.49 10.31 -14.83
C LEU A 71 9.14 8.95 -15.41
N ASP A 72 10.17 8.18 -15.72
CA ASP A 72 10.07 6.91 -16.43
C ASP A 72 10.52 5.77 -15.53
N TYR A 73 9.74 4.69 -15.45
CA TYR A 73 10.00 3.54 -14.60
C TYR A 73 9.75 2.25 -15.35
N LEU A 74 10.70 1.34 -15.25
CA LEU A 74 10.45 -0.07 -15.54
C LEU A 74 9.72 -0.67 -14.34
N THR A 75 8.63 -1.39 -14.59
CA THR A 75 7.86 -2.10 -13.58
C THR A 75 7.91 -3.59 -13.84
N TYR A 76 7.90 -4.39 -12.80
CA TYR A 76 7.83 -5.84 -12.93
C TYR A 76 7.14 -6.47 -11.73
N THR A 77 6.57 -7.64 -11.97
CA THR A 77 6.04 -8.52 -10.91
C THR A 77 6.42 -9.95 -11.24
N ALA A 78 6.93 -10.67 -10.27
CA ALA A 78 7.06 -12.12 -10.33
C ALA A 78 6.37 -12.72 -9.11
N LYS A 79 5.47 -13.69 -9.32
CA LYS A 79 4.69 -14.37 -8.26
C LYS A 79 4.77 -15.87 -8.44
N GLY A 80 4.91 -16.59 -7.34
CA GLY A 80 4.82 -18.05 -7.28
C GLY A 80 3.87 -18.46 -6.18
N ASN A 81 2.99 -19.40 -6.49
CA ASN A 81 2.17 -20.12 -5.53
C ASN A 81 2.47 -21.60 -5.67
N PHE A 82 2.72 -22.27 -4.56
CA PHE A 82 3.05 -23.70 -4.48
C PHE A 82 2.17 -24.33 -3.41
N GLY A 83 1.45 -25.38 -3.78
CA GLY A 83 0.57 -26.08 -2.87
C GLY A 83 0.87 -27.59 -2.87
N TYR A 84 0.81 -28.20 -1.70
CA TYR A 84 0.88 -29.63 -1.55
C TYR A 84 -0.19 -30.18 -0.62
N LYS A 85 -0.99 -31.11 -1.13
CA LYS A 85 -2.02 -31.82 -0.36
C LYS A 85 -1.45 -33.16 0.10
N PHE A 86 -1.13 -33.28 1.38
CA PHE A 86 -0.67 -34.53 1.99
C PHE A 86 -1.81 -35.56 2.08
N SER A 87 -3.04 -35.05 2.30
CA SER A 87 -4.26 -35.86 2.38
C SER A 87 -5.49 -35.00 2.07
N ARG A 88 -6.69 -35.54 2.25
CA ARG A 88 -7.95 -34.79 2.15
C ARG A 88 -8.08 -33.73 3.26
N ALA A 89 -7.42 -33.97 4.39
CA ALA A 89 -7.50 -33.10 5.56
C ALA A 89 -6.34 -32.09 5.69
N HIS A 90 -5.19 -32.36 5.07
CA HIS A 90 -3.96 -31.62 5.31
C HIS A 90 -3.38 -31.05 4.04
N SER A 91 -3.13 -29.75 3.99
CA SER A 91 -2.39 -29.11 2.89
C SER A 91 -1.45 -28.01 3.39
N LEU A 92 -0.40 -27.78 2.62
CA LEU A 92 0.57 -26.72 2.79
C LEU A 92 0.56 -25.86 1.52
N GLU A 93 0.61 -24.54 1.69
CA GLU A 93 0.68 -23.57 0.60
C GLU A 93 1.80 -22.58 0.90
N ALA A 94 2.61 -22.27 -0.10
CA ALA A 94 3.65 -21.25 -0.02
C ALA A 94 3.45 -20.25 -1.16
N ASN A 95 3.51 -18.96 -0.83
CA ASN A 95 3.47 -17.89 -1.80
C ASN A 95 4.75 -17.09 -1.71
N VAL A 96 5.24 -16.61 -2.86
CA VAL A 96 6.33 -15.66 -2.96
C VAL A 96 6.00 -14.61 -4.00
N ALA A 97 6.34 -13.36 -3.73
CA ALA A 97 6.15 -12.27 -4.67
C ALA A 97 7.34 -11.30 -4.61
N VAL A 98 7.78 -10.86 -5.78
CA VAL A 98 8.72 -9.75 -5.96
C VAL A 98 8.10 -8.76 -6.92
N MET A 99 8.06 -7.49 -6.54
CA MET A 99 7.40 -6.45 -7.34
C MET A 99 8.25 -5.17 -7.35
N GLN A 100 8.25 -4.49 -8.48
CA GLN A 100 8.70 -3.11 -8.60
C GLN A 100 7.60 -2.29 -9.28
N GLN A 101 7.19 -1.20 -8.64
CA GLN A 101 6.13 -0.35 -9.14
C GLN A 101 6.55 1.12 -9.18
N ALA A 102 6.00 1.88 -10.13
CA ALA A 102 6.23 3.31 -10.21
C ALA A 102 5.62 4.03 -9.01
N PRO A 103 6.22 5.13 -8.54
CA PRO A 103 5.59 5.99 -7.55
C PRO A 103 4.25 6.53 -8.06
N LYS A 104 3.33 6.81 -7.16
CA LYS A 104 2.06 7.45 -7.52
C LYS A 104 2.30 8.90 -7.94
N PHE A 105 1.54 9.42 -8.92
CA PHE A 105 1.62 10.83 -9.32
C PHE A 105 1.48 11.77 -8.12
N ALA A 106 0.63 11.45 -7.15
CA ALA A 106 0.40 12.26 -5.96
C ALA A 106 1.65 12.41 -5.05
N THR A 107 2.57 11.46 -5.09
CA THR A 107 3.82 11.49 -4.32
C THR A 107 5.05 11.86 -5.17
N ALA A 108 4.88 11.92 -6.49
CA ALA A 108 5.95 12.24 -7.43
C ALA A 108 6.34 13.72 -7.44
N PHE A 109 5.44 14.60 -7.05
CA PHE A 109 5.65 16.05 -7.03
C PHE A 109 5.43 16.62 -5.64
N VAL A 110 6.29 17.54 -5.21
CA VAL A 110 6.21 18.16 -3.87
C VAL A 110 4.92 18.97 -3.69
N SER A 111 4.43 19.64 -4.74
CA SER A 111 3.15 20.35 -4.77
C SER A 111 2.69 20.49 -6.24
N PRO A 112 1.94 19.56 -6.79
CA PRO A 112 1.52 19.62 -8.18
C PRO A 112 0.55 20.79 -8.48
N ARG A 113 -0.07 21.37 -7.46
CA ARG A 113 -0.91 22.58 -7.59
C ARG A 113 -0.11 23.83 -7.95
N THR A 114 1.16 23.89 -7.56
CA THR A 114 1.95 25.13 -7.64
C THR A 114 3.13 25.05 -8.60
N ARG A 115 3.84 23.90 -8.69
CA ARG A 115 5.11 23.80 -9.40
C ARG A 115 5.39 22.41 -9.98
N ASN A 116 6.39 22.38 -10.89
CA ASN A 116 6.87 21.17 -11.55
C ASN A 116 7.95 20.39 -10.76
N THR A 117 8.27 20.83 -9.53
CA THR A 117 9.32 20.21 -8.71
C THR A 117 8.94 18.81 -8.30
N THR A 118 9.74 17.83 -8.67
CA THR A 118 9.58 16.43 -8.26
C THR A 118 10.06 16.21 -6.83
N THR A 119 9.54 15.20 -6.17
CA THR A 119 10.03 14.76 -4.86
C THR A 119 11.49 14.31 -5.00
N PRO A 120 12.43 14.89 -4.24
CA PRO A 120 13.83 14.51 -4.30
C PRO A 120 14.05 13.05 -3.89
N GLY A 121 14.98 12.36 -4.54
CA GLY A 121 15.29 10.96 -4.22
C GLY A 121 14.22 9.95 -4.61
N LEU A 122 13.22 10.35 -5.40
CA LEU A 122 12.12 9.49 -5.83
C LEU A 122 12.64 8.31 -6.64
N LYS A 123 12.24 7.11 -6.24
CA LYS A 123 12.56 5.84 -6.90
C LYS A 123 11.31 4.98 -7.07
N ALA A 124 11.41 3.93 -7.89
CA ALA A 124 10.41 2.90 -7.96
C ALA A 124 10.36 2.12 -6.64
N GLU A 125 9.17 1.92 -6.10
CA GLU A 125 8.93 1.14 -4.89
C GLU A 125 9.16 -0.35 -5.17
N LYS A 126 9.85 -1.05 -4.28
CA LYS A 126 10.13 -2.47 -4.35
C LYS A 126 9.45 -3.19 -3.21
N ILE A 127 8.79 -4.29 -3.52
CA ILE A 127 8.09 -5.11 -2.56
C ILE A 127 8.56 -6.56 -2.72
N PHE A 128 8.93 -7.17 -1.61
CA PHE A 128 9.14 -8.61 -1.49
C PHE A 128 8.20 -9.15 -0.45
N GLY A 129 7.52 -10.25 -0.76
CA GLY A 129 6.63 -10.93 0.17
C GLY A 129 6.75 -12.44 0.06
N VAL A 130 6.67 -13.11 1.19
CA VAL A 130 6.59 -14.57 1.28
C VAL A 130 5.64 -14.96 2.39
N ASP A 131 4.85 -15.99 2.18
CA ASP A 131 4.03 -16.62 3.22
C ASP A 131 4.03 -18.15 3.09
N LEU A 132 3.82 -18.80 4.23
CA LEU A 132 3.64 -20.24 4.32
C LEU A 132 2.38 -20.50 5.14
N THR A 133 1.45 -21.23 4.57
CA THR A 133 0.14 -21.53 5.14
C THR A 133 -0.07 -23.04 5.26
N TYR A 134 -0.41 -23.50 6.45
CA TYR A 134 -0.89 -24.85 6.70
C TYR A 134 -2.40 -24.83 6.89
N ASN A 135 -3.11 -25.69 6.19
CA ASN A 135 -4.55 -25.87 6.31
C ASN A 135 -4.89 -27.26 6.83
N LEU A 136 -5.74 -27.30 7.85
CA LEU A 136 -6.37 -28.49 8.41
C LEU A 136 -7.88 -28.44 8.14
N ASN A 137 -8.42 -29.51 7.54
CA ASN A 137 -9.83 -29.60 7.24
C ASN A 137 -10.36 -30.98 7.64
N LEU A 138 -10.69 -31.12 8.93
CA LEU A 138 -11.34 -32.27 9.50
C LEU A 138 -12.85 -32.02 9.69
N PRO A 139 -13.68 -33.08 9.81
CA PRO A 139 -15.12 -32.90 10.02
C PRO A 139 -15.49 -32.11 11.28
N TYR A 140 -14.66 -32.19 12.31
CA TYR A 140 -14.86 -31.57 13.64
C TYR A 140 -13.98 -30.36 13.93
N VAL A 141 -13.05 -30.02 13.04
CA VAL A 141 -12.23 -28.83 13.16
C VAL A 141 -11.66 -28.41 11.79
N LYS A 142 -11.74 -27.11 11.52
CA LYS A 142 -11.01 -26.50 10.40
C LYS A 142 -10.07 -25.47 11.00
N ALA A 143 -8.80 -25.53 10.62
CA ALA A 143 -7.79 -24.58 11.08
C ALA A 143 -6.90 -24.16 9.91
N ARG A 144 -6.44 -22.90 9.98
CA ARG A 144 -5.45 -22.35 9.09
C ARG A 144 -4.41 -21.63 9.93
N VAL A 145 -3.14 -21.90 9.68
CA VAL A 145 -2.01 -21.19 10.30
C VAL A 145 -1.13 -20.66 9.18
N SER A 146 -0.88 -19.38 9.19
CA SER A 146 -0.01 -18.71 8.21
C SER A 146 1.09 -17.94 8.91
N GLY A 147 2.33 -18.08 8.44
CA GLY A 147 3.43 -17.17 8.77
C GLY A 147 3.80 -16.36 7.52
N TYR A 148 4.06 -15.07 7.68
CA TYR A 148 4.38 -14.21 6.57
C TYR A 148 5.54 -13.24 6.88
N TYR A 149 6.20 -12.81 5.81
CA TYR A 149 7.17 -11.74 5.82
C TYR A 149 7.00 -10.88 4.57
N THR A 150 6.98 -9.56 4.75
CA THR A 150 6.94 -8.58 3.65
C THR A 150 7.93 -7.45 3.93
N SER A 151 8.71 -7.10 2.94
CA SER A 151 9.52 -5.87 2.95
C SER A 151 9.08 -4.94 1.82
N VAL A 152 9.04 -3.66 2.14
CA VAL A 152 8.77 -2.57 1.20
C VAL A 152 9.98 -1.65 1.24
N ALA A 153 10.52 -1.28 0.09
CA ALA A 153 11.65 -0.37 -0.01
C ALA A 153 11.38 0.76 -1.00
N ASP A 154 12.04 1.89 -0.79
CA ASP A 154 11.99 3.09 -1.63
C ASP A 154 10.57 3.71 -1.76
N GLN A 155 9.67 3.50 -0.78
CA GLN A 155 8.34 4.12 -0.79
C GLN A 155 8.44 5.65 -0.65
N SER A 156 7.51 6.37 -1.28
CA SER A 156 7.40 7.83 -1.18
C SER A 156 6.05 8.23 -0.58
N LYS A 157 6.07 9.34 0.20
CA LYS A 157 4.87 9.89 0.85
C LYS A 157 4.91 11.42 0.77
N VAL A 158 3.79 12.06 0.49
CA VAL A 158 3.64 13.52 0.60
C VAL A 158 2.51 13.82 1.55
N ILE A 159 2.82 14.57 2.60
CA ILE A 159 1.85 15.07 3.57
C ILE A 159 1.69 16.56 3.32
N SER A 160 0.45 17.02 3.16
CA SER A 160 0.14 18.43 2.96
C SER A 160 -0.93 18.87 3.95
N TYR A 161 -0.70 19.98 4.62
CA TYR A 161 -1.69 20.59 5.50
C TYR A 161 -1.66 22.12 5.33
N TYR A 162 -2.76 22.77 5.68
CA TYR A 162 -2.80 24.22 5.74
C TYR A 162 -2.14 24.69 7.04
N ASP A 163 -1.17 25.57 6.91
CA ASP A 163 -0.42 26.16 8.02
C ASP A 163 -0.90 27.60 8.21
N ASP A 164 -1.61 27.85 9.31
CA ASP A 164 -2.17 29.17 9.62
C ASP A 164 -1.07 30.22 9.82
N THR A 165 0.10 29.83 10.33
CA THR A 165 1.24 30.75 10.56
C THR A 165 1.85 31.22 9.25
N GLN A 166 1.82 30.36 8.22
CA GLN A 166 2.30 30.66 6.87
C GLN A 166 1.17 31.16 5.95
N SER A 167 -0.09 31.10 6.42
CA SER A 167 -1.30 31.36 5.61
C SER A 167 -1.27 30.64 4.26
N SER A 168 -0.76 29.42 4.24
CA SER A 168 -0.50 28.64 3.02
C SER A 168 -0.41 27.14 3.31
N PHE A 169 -0.43 26.32 2.24
CA PHE A 169 -0.15 24.91 2.38
C PHE A 169 1.34 24.65 2.56
N THR A 170 1.66 23.89 3.59
CA THR A 170 2.97 23.30 3.84
C THR A 170 2.96 21.85 3.40
N ASN A 171 3.98 21.42 2.65
CA ASN A 171 4.09 20.07 2.12
C ASN A 171 5.40 19.44 2.61
N PHE A 172 5.30 18.22 3.13
CA PHE A 172 6.44 17.35 3.45
C PHE A 172 6.48 16.22 2.43
N ALA A 173 7.45 16.26 1.53
CA ALA A 173 7.66 15.21 0.54
C ALA A 173 8.82 14.32 0.99
N MET A 174 8.53 13.04 1.20
CA MET A 174 9.45 12.03 1.73
C MET A 174 9.73 10.97 0.68
N SER A 175 10.95 10.45 0.67
CA SER A 175 11.39 9.33 -0.17
C SER A 175 12.36 8.43 0.58
N GLY A 176 12.50 7.18 0.13
CA GLY A 176 13.34 6.19 0.79
C GLY A 176 12.72 5.67 2.10
N ILE A 177 11.39 5.54 2.13
CA ILE A 177 10.68 4.93 3.24
C ILE A 177 10.72 3.42 3.06
N ASP A 178 11.42 2.72 3.97
CA ASP A 178 11.49 1.27 3.99
C ASP A 178 10.72 0.73 5.19
N LYS A 179 10.06 -0.42 4.99
CA LYS A 179 9.23 -1.08 5.99
C LYS A 179 9.44 -2.57 5.98
N ARG A 180 9.25 -3.19 7.11
CA ARG A 180 9.24 -4.63 7.30
C ARG A 180 8.00 -5.03 8.08
N HIS A 181 7.29 -6.03 7.59
CA HIS A 181 6.11 -6.61 8.21
C HIS A 181 6.32 -8.12 8.29
N TYR A 182 6.19 -8.70 9.47
CA TYR A 182 6.15 -10.15 9.63
C TYR A 182 5.18 -10.52 10.74
N GLY A 183 4.66 -11.73 10.68
CA GLY A 183 3.68 -12.15 11.68
C GLY A 183 3.15 -13.54 11.46
N LEU A 184 2.19 -13.87 12.31
CA LEU A 184 1.46 -15.13 12.32
C LEU A 184 -0.03 -14.86 12.31
N GLU A 185 -0.77 -15.66 11.55
CA GLU A 185 -2.23 -15.64 11.51
C GLU A 185 -2.75 -17.04 11.81
N LEU A 186 -3.78 -17.11 12.65
CA LEU A 186 -4.51 -18.32 12.99
C LEU A 186 -5.99 -18.11 12.67
N GLY A 187 -6.57 -19.01 11.91
CA GLY A 187 -8.03 -19.13 11.74
C GLY A 187 -8.51 -20.48 12.26
N LEU A 188 -9.62 -20.49 12.98
CA LEU A 188 -10.20 -21.69 13.58
C LEU A 188 -11.72 -21.71 13.39
N SER A 189 -12.26 -22.88 13.09
CA SER A 189 -13.71 -23.13 13.09
C SER A 189 -13.97 -24.54 13.64
N VAL A 190 -14.74 -24.61 14.73
CA VAL A 190 -15.07 -25.84 15.44
C VAL A 190 -16.59 -25.97 15.56
N PRO A 191 -17.22 -26.92 14.86
CA PRO A 191 -18.60 -27.30 15.15
C PRO A 191 -18.70 -27.87 16.56
N VAL A 192 -19.49 -27.23 17.44
CA VAL A 192 -19.62 -27.61 18.85
C VAL A 192 -20.95 -28.26 19.16
N TRP A 193 -21.99 -27.95 18.38
CA TRP A 193 -23.32 -28.53 18.50
C TRP A 193 -24.05 -28.47 17.16
N ASN A 194 -25.21 -29.12 17.06
CA ASN A 194 -26.02 -29.17 15.83
C ASN A 194 -26.30 -27.74 15.30
N GLY A 195 -25.68 -27.41 14.20
CA GLY A 195 -25.75 -26.08 13.58
C GLY A 195 -24.95 -24.96 14.26
N LEU A 196 -24.35 -25.18 15.44
CA LEU A 196 -23.54 -24.18 16.17
C LEU A 196 -22.04 -24.44 15.96
N SER A 197 -21.31 -23.41 15.59
CA SER A 197 -19.85 -23.43 15.47
C SER A 197 -19.23 -22.27 16.25
N VAL A 198 -18.10 -22.55 16.88
CA VAL A 198 -17.18 -21.51 17.39
C VAL A 198 -16.22 -21.18 16.27
N VAL A 199 -16.06 -19.89 15.97
CA VAL A 199 -15.10 -19.37 15.01
C VAL A 199 -14.11 -18.44 15.70
N GLY A 200 -12.86 -18.46 15.27
CA GLY A 200 -11.83 -17.60 15.81
C GLY A 200 -10.80 -17.21 14.76
N ALA A 201 -10.30 -16.00 14.87
CA ALA A 201 -9.14 -15.54 14.12
C ALA A 201 -8.22 -14.76 15.04
N LEU A 202 -6.92 -15.01 14.92
CA LEU A 202 -5.86 -14.27 15.61
C LEU A 202 -4.85 -13.84 14.57
N SER A 203 -4.49 -12.56 14.57
CA SER A 203 -3.36 -12.02 13.82
C SER A 203 -2.42 -11.34 14.79
N TRP A 204 -1.17 -11.73 14.77
CA TRP A 204 -0.07 -11.09 15.46
C TRP A 204 1.02 -10.72 14.48
N GLY A 205 1.52 -9.50 14.54
CA GLY A 205 2.57 -9.04 13.65
C GLY A 205 3.48 -8.00 14.32
N ASP A 206 4.62 -7.76 13.68
CA ASP A 206 5.53 -6.67 13.98
C ASP A 206 5.75 -5.90 12.67
N TYR A 207 5.27 -4.66 12.63
CA TYR A 207 5.30 -3.78 11.47
C TYR A 207 6.13 -2.55 11.80
N THR A 208 7.35 -2.51 11.28
CA THR A 208 8.33 -1.49 11.63
C THR A 208 8.89 -0.79 10.40
N TYR A 209 9.22 0.49 10.56
CA TYR A 209 10.10 1.20 9.64
C TYR A 209 11.53 0.70 9.80
N THR A 210 12.24 0.59 8.68
CA THR A 210 13.64 0.10 8.63
C THR A 210 14.58 1.09 7.97
N SER A 211 14.15 2.34 7.83
CA SER A 211 14.96 3.43 7.29
C SER A 211 14.62 4.77 7.95
N ASN A 212 15.52 5.71 7.79
CA ASN A 212 15.32 7.13 8.10
C ASN A 212 15.15 7.89 6.78
N PRO A 213 13.92 8.10 6.30
CA PRO A 213 13.68 8.68 4.99
C PRO A 213 14.15 10.14 4.89
N ASP A 214 14.63 10.50 3.72
CA ASP A 214 14.88 11.91 3.40
C ASP A 214 13.55 12.65 3.21
N PHE A 215 13.44 13.87 3.70
CA PHE A 215 12.30 14.71 3.43
C PHE A 215 12.69 16.12 3.00
N VAL A 216 11.81 16.76 2.27
CA VAL A 216 11.86 18.18 1.96
C VAL A 216 10.56 18.85 2.39
N GLN A 217 10.69 19.97 3.07
CA GLN A 217 9.58 20.85 3.40
C GLN A 217 9.49 21.99 2.38
N THR A 218 8.30 22.17 1.85
CA THR A 218 7.98 23.28 0.95
C THR A 218 6.71 23.98 1.40
N VAL A 219 6.61 25.28 1.16
CA VAL A 219 5.41 26.06 1.39
C VAL A 219 4.93 26.62 0.04
N ASP A 220 3.63 26.60 -0.21
CA ASP A 220 3.08 26.92 -1.54
C ASP A 220 3.21 28.43 -1.90
N ASN A 221 3.45 29.29 -0.92
CA ASN A 221 3.73 30.72 -1.11
C ASN A 221 5.22 31.09 -1.02
N VAL A 222 6.14 30.08 -0.99
CA VAL A 222 7.59 30.27 -0.96
C VAL A 222 8.23 29.56 -2.14
N ASP A 223 9.08 30.26 -2.88
CA ASP A 223 9.68 29.78 -4.13
C ASP A 223 10.78 28.71 -3.96
N LYS A 224 11.29 28.54 -2.75
CA LYS A 224 12.40 27.63 -2.41
C LYS A 224 11.94 26.48 -1.48
N ILE A 225 12.77 25.48 -1.38
CA ILE A 225 12.67 24.45 -0.34
C ILE A 225 13.05 25.11 0.99
N VAL A 226 12.18 24.98 1.99
CA VAL A 226 12.35 25.60 3.30
C VAL A 226 13.32 24.81 4.17
N LEU A 227 13.20 23.46 4.13
CA LEU A 227 14.02 22.56 4.93
C LEU A 227 14.30 21.27 4.15
N ARG A 228 15.49 20.72 4.35
CA ARG A 228 15.89 19.36 3.92
C ARG A 228 16.50 18.68 5.12
N ASP A 229 15.99 17.49 5.47
CA ASP A 229 16.48 16.71 6.59
C ASP A 229 16.04 15.24 6.46
N LYS A 230 16.29 14.45 7.48
CA LYS A 230 15.83 13.06 7.62
C LYS A 230 14.83 12.94 8.76
N VAL A 231 13.87 12.06 8.57
CA VAL A 231 12.97 11.65 9.65
C VAL A 231 13.59 10.44 10.36
N SER A 232 13.67 10.47 11.69
CA SER A 232 14.14 9.33 12.48
C SER A 232 12.99 8.34 12.69
N TRP A 233 12.79 7.43 11.75
CA TRP A 233 11.74 6.42 11.78
C TRP A 233 12.25 4.99 11.97
N ASP A 234 13.53 4.75 11.74
CA ASP A 234 14.10 3.41 11.90
C ASP A 234 13.83 2.83 13.28
N GLY A 235 13.21 1.65 13.30
CA GLY A 235 12.77 0.95 14.50
C GLY A 235 11.40 1.36 15.07
N TYR A 236 10.76 2.42 14.56
CA TYR A 236 9.40 2.77 14.97
C TYR A 236 8.35 1.90 14.29
N HIS A 237 7.24 1.67 14.98
CA HIS A 237 6.10 0.94 14.41
C HIS A 237 5.37 1.75 13.33
N VAL A 238 4.82 1.02 12.36
CA VAL A 238 4.02 1.62 11.29
C VAL A 238 2.66 2.02 11.84
N GLU A 239 2.27 3.27 11.59
CA GLU A 239 1.04 3.85 12.09
C GLU A 239 -0.23 3.20 11.54
N SER A 240 -1.32 3.31 12.30
CA SER A 240 -2.70 2.96 11.91
C SER A 240 -2.92 1.46 11.61
N THR A 241 -2.08 0.58 12.13
CA THR A 241 -2.22 -0.87 11.96
C THR A 241 -2.02 -1.56 13.30
N PRO A 242 -3.04 -2.27 13.85
CA PRO A 242 -2.88 -3.01 15.09
C PRO A 242 -1.88 -4.16 14.89
N GLN A 243 -0.97 -4.34 15.86
CA GLN A 243 0.00 -5.44 15.85
C GLN A 243 -0.64 -6.75 16.36
N LEU A 244 -1.72 -6.62 17.12
CA LEU A 244 -2.54 -7.74 17.61
C LEU A 244 -4.00 -7.51 17.24
N ALA A 245 -4.62 -8.50 16.59
CA ALA A 245 -6.05 -8.53 16.31
C ALA A 245 -6.61 -9.91 16.65
N LEU A 246 -7.68 -9.94 17.43
CA LEU A 246 -8.40 -11.14 17.82
C LEU A 246 -9.87 -11.00 17.43
N ASN A 247 -10.42 -12.03 16.81
CA ASN A 247 -11.85 -12.21 16.61
C ASN A 247 -12.27 -13.55 17.24
N VAL A 248 -13.36 -13.55 17.99
CA VAL A 248 -14.00 -14.78 18.49
C VAL A 248 -15.50 -14.65 18.24
N GLY A 249 -16.08 -15.67 17.62
CA GLY A 249 -17.48 -15.66 17.25
C GLY A 249 -18.20 -16.98 17.47
N LEU A 250 -19.52 -16.89 17.47
CA LEU A 250 -20.45 -17.99 17.48
C LEU A 250 -21.33 -17.88 16.22
N ASP A 251 -21.29 -18.89 15.37
CA ASP A 251 -22.11 -19.00 14.18
C ASP A 251 -23.12 -20.12 14.36
N TYR A 252 -24.41 -19.80 14.23
CA TYR A 252 -25.48 -20.76 14.25
C TYR A 252 -26.19 -20.84 12.90
N ARG A 253 -26.40 -22.05 12.41
CA ARG A 253 -27.20 -22.35 11.22
C ARG A 253 -28.31 -23.30 11.63
N GLY A 254 -29.51 -22.75 11.73
CA GLY A 254 -30.71 -23.47 12.11
C GLY A 254 -31.38 -24.20 10.94
N PRO A 255 -32.40 -25.03 11.21
CA PRO A 255 -33.27 -25.59 10.19
C PRO A 255 -33.97 -24.48 9.41
N GLN A 256 -34.46 -24.78 8.20
CA GLN A 256 -35.16 -23.83 7.33
C GLN A 256 -34.35 -22.61 6.89
N ASN A 257 -33.00 -22.74 6.84
CA ASN A 257 -32.06 -21.75 6.32
C ASN A 257 -31.95 -20.43 7.12
N TRP A 258 -32.48 -20.34 8.34
CA TRP A 258 -32.17 -19.18 9.18
C TRP A 258 -30.81 -19.32 9.88
N PHE A 259 -30.18 -18.19 10.12
CA PHE A 259 -28.85 -18.15 10.73
C PHE A 259 -28.72 -16.97 11.69
N ALA A 260 -27.80 -17.08 12.63
CA ALA A 260 -27.41 -16.00 13.54
C ALA A 260 -25.91 -16.08 13.79
N SER A 261 -25.27 -14.91 13.96
CA SER A 261 -23.87 -14.85 14.36
C SER A 261 -23.64 -13.74 15.37
N VAL A 262 -22.71 -13.98 16.28
CA VAL A 262 -22.22 -12.99 17.25
C VAL A 262 -20.70 -13.01 17.22
N ASN A 263 -20.07 -11.85 17.06
CA ASN A 263 -18.63 -11.72 16.97
C ASN A 263 -18.13 -10.70 17.98
N PHE A 264 -17.05 -11.03 18.68
CA PHE A 264 -16.25 -10.15 19.51
C PHE A 264 -14.92 -9.87 18.81
N ASN A 265 -14.54 -8.59 18.75
CA ASN A 265 -13.26 -8.16 18.17
C ASN A 265 -12.46 -7.41 19.22
N TYR A 266 -11.18 -7.71 19.28
CA TYR A 266 -10.20 -7.04 20.14
C TYR A 266 -8.98 -6.65 19.30
N TYR A 267 -8.51 -5.44 19.48
CA TYR A 267 -7.32 -4.89 18.82
C TYR A 267 -6.41 -4.28 19.86
N ASP A 268 -5.10 -4.48 19.70
CA ASP A 268 -4.09 -3.95 20.60
C ASP A 268 -2.83 -3.53 19.83
N ASP A 269 -1.94 -2.82 20.53
CA ASP A 269 -0.68 -2.32 19.96
C ASP A 269 -0.93 -1.50 18.67
N LEU A 270 -1.82 -0.52 18.75
CA LEU A 270 -2.12 0.42 17.69
C LEU A 270 -1.25 1.69 17.88
N TYR A 271 -0.40 1.99 16.90
CA TYR A 271 0.55 3.10 16.90
C TYR A 271 0.13 4.23 15.97
#